data_ef38d3b78397d6d7e38b11aba0c28d61
#
_entry.id   ef38d3b78397d6d7e38b11aba0c28d61
#
_cell.length_a   1.000
_cell.length_b   1.000
_cell.length_c   1.000
_cell.angle_alpha   90.00
_cell.angle_beta   90.00
_cell.angle_gamma   90.00
#
_symmetry.space_group_name_H-M   'P 1'
#
loop_
_entity.id
_entity.type
_entity.pdbx_description
1 polymer ?
#
loop_
_entity_poly.entity_id
_entity_poly.type
_entity_poly.pdbx_seq_one_letter_code
_entity_poly.pdbx_strand_id
1 'polypeptide(L)'
;IYAGCSAGAMILGREIPDFRTMGMRSFSAFGVVPVAFVMPHFDAIPLFAKPLASALRNRLKPGEIMIGVDEDTAIIGKFNEDWTVFGKAKAHVFTKTESKSYSAGEKFSLGN
;
A
#
# COMPACT_ATOMS: atom_id res chain seq x y z
N ILE A 1 -14.29 12.62 3.09
CA ILE A 1 -12.98 12.61 2.41
C ILE A 1 -11.91 12.26 3.43
N TYR A 2 -11.06 11.32 3.05
CA TYR A 2 -9.91 10.95 3.86
C TYR A 2 -8.63 11.17 3.06
N ALA A 3 -7.65 11.81 3.68
CA ALA A 3 -6.34 12.00 3.09
C ALA A 3 -5.27 11.63 4.10
N GLY A 4 -4.26 10.87 3.68
CA GLY A 4 -3.18 10.46 4.55
C GLY A 4 -1.84 10.52 3.84
N CYS A 5 -0.79 10.88 4.58
CA CYS A 5 0.58 10.97 4.11
C CYS A 5 1.49 10.27 5.13
N SER A 6 2.50 9.53 4.66
CA SER A 6 3.43 8.78 5.53
C SER A 6 2.69 7.87 6.50
N ALA A 7 2.90 8.02 7.80
CA ALA A 7 2.19 7.24 8.81
C ALA A 7 0.67 7.42 8.71
N GLY A 8 0.20 8.61 8.33
CA GLY A 8 -1.21 8.87 8.09
C GLY A 8 -1.79 8.09 6.91
N ALA A 9 -0.97 7.76 5.91
CA ALA A 9 -1.38 6.88 4.83
C ALA A 9 -1.44 5.42 5.30
N MET A 10 -0.53 5.01 6.15
CA MET A 10 -0.50 3.64 6.67
C MET A 10 -1.75 3.28 7.46
N ILE A 11 -2.30 4.21 8.23
CA ILE A 11 -3.50 3.96 9.04
C ILE A 11 -4.78 3.82 8.20
N LEU A 12 -4.75 4.18 6.92
CA LEU A 12 -5.90 4.02 6.04
C LEU A 12 -6.10 2.57 5.59
N GLY A 13 -5.07 1.75 5.63
CA GLY A 13 -5.18 0.31 5.40
C GLY A 13 -5.82 -0.40 6.59
N ARG A 14 -5.98 -1.71 6.48
CA ARG A 14 -6.58 -2.52 7.55
C ARG A 14 -5.63 -2.72 8.71
N GLU A 15 -4.33 -2.82 8.45
CA GLU A 15 -3.31 -3.08 9.46
C GLU A 15 -2.09 -2.20 9.23
N ILE A 16 -1.38 -1.89 10.33
CA ILE A 16 -0.07 -1.24 10.31
C ILE A 16 0.96 -2.26 10.77
N PRO A 17 2.01 -2.54 9.99
CA PRO A 17 3.05 -3.46 10.44
C PRO A 17 3.81 -2.89 11.64
N ASP A 18 4.14 -3.75 12.59
CA ASP A 18 5.01 -3.38 13.71
C ASP A 18 6.46 -3.50 13.23
N PHE A 19 7.11 -2.36 13.02
CA PHE A 19 8.47 -2.31 12.52
C PHE A 19 9.50 -2.90 13.49
N ARG A 20 9.17 -2.95 14.79
CA ARG A 20 10.07 -3.55 15.79
C ARG A 20 10.17 -5.06 15.63
N THR A 21 9.19 -5.69 15.02
CA THR A 21 9.16 -7.14 14.79
C THR A 21 9.40 -7.49 13.31
N MET A 22 9.88 -6.54 12.51
CA MET A 22 10.06 -6.68 11.05
C MET A 22 8.78 -7.16 10.35
N GLY A 23 7.64 -6.65 10.79
CA GLY A 23 6.36 -6.98 10.22
C GLY A 23 5.79 -8.34 10.60
N MET A 24 6.40 -9.06 11.56
CA MET A 24 5.85 -10.32 12.06
C MET A 24 4.54 -10.10 12.83
N ARG A 25 4.39 -8.91 13.42
CA ARG A 25 3.15 -8.48 14.09
C ARG A 25 2.65 -7.22 13.42
N SER A 26 1.38 -6.94 13.62
CA SER A 26 0.75 -5.71 13.12
C SER A 26 -0.31 -5.23 14.10
N PHE A 27 -0.67 -3.96 13.94
CA PHE A 27 -1.73 -3.32 14.71
C PHE A 27 -2.93 -3.09 13.79
N SER A 28 -4.13 -3.20 14.33
CA SER A 28 -5.33 -2.84 13.59
C SER A 28 -5.34 -1.35 13.27
N ALA A 29 -5.78 -1.01 12.07
CA ALA A 29 -5.88 0.37 11.59
C ALA A 29 -7.32 0.67 11.18
N PHE A 30 -7.54 1.81 10.52
CA PHE A 30 -8.91 2.28 10.23
C PHE A 30 -9.62 1.51 9.13
N GLY A 31 -8.89 0.88 8.21
CA GLY A 31 -9.50 0.11 7.13
C GLY A 31 -10.36 0.92 6.17
N VAL A 32 -10.01 2.18 5.95
CA VAL A 32 -10.76 3.07 5.05
C VAL A 32 -10.51 2.68 3.59
N VAL A 33 -9.28 2.31 3.26
CA VAL A 33 -8.91 1.80 1.94
C VAL A 33 -8.97 0.27 2.01
N PRO A 34 -9.56 -0.41 1.02
CA PRO A 34 -9.79 -1.86 1.08
C PRO A 34 -8.53 -2.68 0.77
N VAL A 35 -7.45 -2.41 1.50
CA VAL A 35 -6.17 -3.10 1.37
C VAL A 35 -5.67 -3.49 2.76
N ALA A 36 -4.84 -4.54 2.82
CA ALA A 36 -4.27 -4.98 4.08
C ALA A 36 -3.23 -3.98 4.59
N PHE A 37 -2.31 -3.58 3.74
CA PHE A 37 -1.24 -2.65 4.09
C PHE A 37 -1.10 -1.56 3.05
N VAL A 38 -0.79 -0.34 3.54
CA VAL A 38 -0.36 0.79 2.70
C VAL A 38 1.09 1.10 3.04
N MET A 39 1.97 1.08 2.05
CA MET A 39 3.39 1.37 2.21
C MET A 39 3.73 2.68 1.52
N PRO A 40 3.83 3.80 2.27
CA PRO A 40 4.23 5.09 1.70
C PRO A 40 5.74 5.11 1.43
N HIS A 41 6.20 6.07 0.65
CA HIS A 41 7.61 6.24 0.27
C HIS A 41 8.23 4.96 -0.29
N PHE A 42 7.49 4.25 -1.13
CA PHE A 42 7.85 2.88 -1.50
C PHE A 42 9.16 2.80 -2.28
N ASP A 43 9.43 3.78 -3.16
CA ASP A 43 10.66 3.88 -3.94
C ASP A 43 11.88 4.33 -3.12
N ALA A 44 11.65 4.84 -1.92
CA ALA A 44 12.69 5.35 -1.04
C ALA A 44 12.95 4.44 0.16
N ILE A 45 12.42 3.23 0.18
CA ILE A 45 12.67 2.27 1.25
C ILE A 45 14.16 1.94 1.30
N PRO A 46 14.83 2.16 2.46
CA PRO A 46 16.24 1.84 2.59
C PRO A 46 16.52 0.36 2.29
N LEU A 47 17.70 0.07 1.77
CA LEU A 47 18.06 -1.29 1.38
C LEU A 47 17.90 -2.29 2.52
N PHE A 48 18.25 -1.91 3.76
CA PHE A 48 18.13 -2.78 4.92
C PHE A 48 16.67 -3.07 5.31
N ALA A 49 15.72 -2.23 4.87
CA ALA A 49 14.30 -2.39 5.18
C ALA A 49 13.52 -3.07 4.04
N LYS A 50 14.13 -3.33 2.89
CA LYS A 50 13.45 -4.02 1.78
C LYS A 50 12.90 -5.40 2.15
N PRO A 51 13.56 -6.20 2.99
CA PRO A 51 12.98 -7.47 3.43
C PRO A 51 11.63 -7.33 4.14
N LEU A 52 11.34 -6.16 4.72
CA LEU A 52 10.05 -5.91 5.36
C LEU A 52 8.90 -5.99 4.35
N ALA A 53 9.04 -5.37 3.18
CA ALA A 53 8.01 -5.42 2.14
C ALA A 53 7.75 -6.85 1.68
N SER A 54 8.81 -7.65 1.49
CA SER A 54 8.66 -9.05 1.13
C SER A 54 7.99 -9.86 2.24
N ALA A 55 8.34 -9.62 3.49
CA ALA A 55 7.73 -10.29 4.64
C ALA A 55 6.23 -9.97 4.74
N LEU A 56 5.85 -8.72 4.54
CA LEU A 56 4.45 -8.31 4.55
C LEU A 56 3.68 -8.95 3.41
N ARG A 57 4.27 -8.98 2.23
CA ARG A 57 3.65 -9.62 1.07
C ARG A 57 3.40 -11.11 1.31
N ASN A 58 4.35 -11.80 1.93
CA ASN A 58 4.21 -13.22 2.26
C ASN A 58 3.11 -13.49 3.28
N ARG A 59 2.75 -12.50 4.09
CA ARG A 59 1.65 -12.59 5.06
C ARG A 59 0.27 -12.35 4.46
N LEU A 60 0.19 -11.86 3.22
CA LEU A 60 -1.09 -11.65 2.56
C LEU A 60 -1.81 -12.98 2.37
N LYS A 61 -3.11 -12.98 2.66
CA LYS A 61 -3.98 -14.11 2.35
C LYS A 61 -4.46 -14.00 0.91
N PRO A 62 -4.98 -15.10 0.31
CA PRO A 62 -5.59 -15.02 -1.00
C PRO A 62 -6.63 -13.91 -1.06
N GLY A 63 -6.57 -13.07 -2.09
CA GLY A 63 -7.50 -11.94 -2.27
C GLY A 63 -7.11 -10.68 -1.51
N GLU A 64 -6.13 -10.70 -0.62
CA GLU A 64 -5.65 -9.50 0.06
C GLU A 64 -4.64 -8.75 -0.80
N ILE A 65 -4.62 -7.43 -0.63
CA ILE A 65 -3.78 -6.51 -1.40
C ILE A 65 -2.91 -5.70 -0.45
N MET A 66 -1.65 -5.51 -0.85
CA MET A 66 -0.76 -4.50 -0.29
C MET A 66 -0.49 -3.47 -1.38
N ILE A 67 -0.53 -2.20 -1.03
CA ILE A 67 -0.24 -1.13 -1.99
C ILE A 67 0.99 -0.35 -1.55
N GLY A 68 1.90 -0.12 -2.50
CA GLY A 68 3.05 0.75 -2.31
C GLY A 68 2.83 2.03 -3.09
N VAL A 69 3.08 3.17 -2.47
CA VAL A 69 2.97 4.48 -3.13
C VAL A 69 4.32 5.15 -3.04
N ASP A 70 4.90 5.46 -4.19
CA ASP A 70 6.20 6.10 -4.30
C ASP A 70 6.17 7.53 -3.75
N GLU A 71 7.32 8.12 -3.49
CA GLU A 71 7.43 9.53 -3.10
C GLU A 71 6.85 10.44 -4.18
N ASP A 72 6.33 11.59 -3.76
CA ASP A 72 5.72 12.58 -4.65
C ASP A 72 4.60 12.00 -5.53
N THR A 73 3.92 10.99 -5.03
CA THR A 73 2.89 10.25 -5.75
C THR A 73 1.69 10.02 -4.83
N ALA A 74 0.51 10.02 -5.40
CA ALA A 74 -0.72 9.76 -4.67
C ALA A 74 -1.65 8.85 -5.46
N ILE A 75 -2.52 8.15 -4.76
CA ILE A 75 -3.66 7.48 -5.36
C ILE A 75 -4.93 8.16 -4.85
N ILE A 76 -5.85 8.40 -5.74
CA ILE A 76 -7.13 9.02 -5.41
C ILE A 76 -8.25 8.15 -5.96
N GLY A 77 -9.22 7.85 -5.12
CA GLY A 77 -10.34 7.02 -5.53
C GLY A 77 -11.47 7.03 -4.53
N LYS A 78 -12.50 6.29 -4.86
CA LYS A 78 -13.67 6.08 -4.01
C LYS A 78 -13.88 4.58 -3.82
N PHE A 79 -14.55 4.25 -2.74
CA PHE A 79 -14.96 2.87 -2.47
C PHE A 79 -15.80 2.32 -3.64
N ASN A 80 -15.48 1.12 -4.08
CA ASN A 80 -16.11 0.43 -5.22
C ASN A 80 -15.92 1.09 -6.58
N GLU A 81 -14.97 2.01 -6.72
CA GLU A 81 -14.60 2.63 -7.99
C GLU A 81 -13.11 2.44 -8.27
N ASP A 82 -12.70 2.79 -9.48
CA ASP A 82 -11.27 2.74 -9.82
C ASP A 82 -10.50 3.83 -9.10
N TRP A 83 -9.24 3.55 -8.85
CA TRP A 83 -8.29 4.47 -8.26
C TRP A 83 -7.36 5.00 -9.34
N THR A 84 -7.00 6.27 -9.26
CA THR A 84 -6.13 6.94 -10.24
C THR A 84 -4.83 7.35 -9.58
N VAL A 85 -3.71 7.17 -10.28
CA VAL A 85 -2.39 7.59 -9.83
C VAL A 85 -2.13 9.02 -10.27
N PHE A 86 -1.63 9.85 -9.34
CA PHE A 86 -1.22 11.23 -9.60
C PHE A 86 0.20 11.43 -9.06
N GLY A 87 0.95 12.31 -9.70
CA GLY A 87 2.26 12.74 -9.22
C GLY A 87 3.39 12.33 -10.12
N LYS A 88 4.57 12.11 -9.54
CA LYS A 88 5.82 11.97 -10.31
C LYS A 88 6.27 10.53 -10.56
N ALA A 89 5.82 9.59 -9.75
CA ALA A 89 6.30 8.22 -9.85
C ALA A 89 5.13 7.23 -9.94
N LYS A 90 5.15 6.14 -9.20
CA LYS A 90 4.23 5.01 -9.41
C LYS A 90 3.53 4.58 -8.15
N ALA A 91 2.39 3.94 -8.33
CA ALA A 91 1.76 3.10 -7.33
C ALA A 91 1.96 1.63 -7.71
N HIS A 92 2.16 0.79 -6.71
CA HIS A 92 2.43 -0.64 -6.89
C HIS A 92 1.37 -1.44 -6.14
N VAL A 93 0.75 -2.38 -6.82
CA VAL A 93 -0.29 -3.23 -6.25
C VAL A 93 0.25 -4.65 -6.16
N PHE A 94 0.30 -5.19 -4.95
CA PHE A 94 0.81 -6.53 -4.68
C PHE A 94 -0.29 -7.44 -4.15
N THR A 95 -0.36 -8.62 -4.70
CA THR A 95 -1.01 -9.76 -4.05
C THR A 95 0.07 -10.73 -3.57
N LYS A 96 -0.33 -11.85 -3.01
CA LYS A 96 0.64 -12.85 -2.56
C LYS A 96 1.53 -13.36 -3.70
N THR A 97 1.00 -13.43 -4.92
CA THR A 97 1.67 -14.05 -6.06
C THR A 97 1.96 -13.11 -7.22
N GLU A 98 1.31 -11.94 -7.27
CA GLU A 98 1.41 -11.03 -8.40
C GLU A 98 1.78 -9.62 -7.96
N SER A 99 2.35 -8.85 -8.88
CA SER A 99 2.57 -7.42 -8.67
C SER A 99 2.33 -6.67 -9.98
N LYS A 100 1.76 -5.48 -9.87
CA LYS A 100 1.55 -4.57 -10.99
C LYS A 100 1.91 -3.17 -10.55
N SER A 101 2.45 -2.38 -11.47
CA SER A 101 2.80 -0.98 -11.22
C SER A 101 2.04 -0.08 -12.18
N TYR A 102 1.63 1.08 -11.69
CA TYR A 102 0.82 2.04 -12.43
C TYR A 102 1.47 3.41 -12.34
N SER A 103 1.60 4.06 -13.49
CA SER A 103 2.16 5.42 -13.59
C SER A 103 1.07 6.47 -13.48
N ALA A 104 1.49 7.74 -13.31
CA ALA A 104 0.56 8.86 -13.24
C ALA A 104 -0.43 8.86 -14.41
N GLY A 105 -1.69 9.07 -14.12
CA GLY A 105 -2.79 9.04 -15.08
C GLY A 105 -3.42 7.67 -15.28
N GLU A 106 -2.77 6.59 -14.86
CA GLU A 106 -3.32 5.25 -14.97
C GLU A 106 -4.31 4.96 -13.85
N LYS A 107 -5.24 4.05 -14.13
CA LYS A 107 -6.28 3.64 -13.18
C LYS A 107 -6.15 2.16 -12.87
N PHE A 108 -6.59 1.79 -11.68
CA PHE A 108 -6.61 0.39 -11.25
C PHE A 108 -7.74 0.15 -10.25
N SER A 109 -8.12 -1.11 -10.10
CA SER A 109 -9.14 -1.54 -9.14
C SER A 109 -8.47 -2.14 -7.90
N LEU A 110 -9.06 -1.92 -6.73
CA LEU A 110 -8.64 -2.53 -5.47
C LEU A 110 -9.58 -3.67 -5.05
N GLY A 111 -9.94 -4.54 -5.98
CA GLY A 111 -10.66 -5.75 -5.65
C GLY A 111 -12.15 -5.55 -5.37
N ASN A 112 -12.76 -4.71 -6.12
CA ASN A 112 -14.21 -4.48 -6.04
C ASN A 112 -14.99 -5.71 -6.49
#